data_9c7c0f7d1d431e69533f3d5426c54672
#
_entry.id   9c7c0f7d1d431e69533f3d5426c54672
#
_cell.length_a   1.000
_cell.length_b   1.000
_cell.length_c   1.000
_cell.angle_alpha   90.00
_cell.angle_beta   90.00
_cell.angle_gamma   90.00
#
_symmetry.space_group_name_H-M   'P 1'
#
loop_
_entity.id
_entity.type
_entity.pdbx_description
1 polymer ?
#
loop_
_entity_poly.entity_id
_entity_poly.type
_entity_poly.pdbx_seq_one_letter_code
_entity_poly.pdbx_strand_id
1 'polypeptide(L)'
;MKPDERRAGPDDPREQILKAAVKLLAEAGPAGLSTRAVAAAAGVQTPALYRFFADKDGLLDAVASYGFESYLAAKRAFEPGADPVDDLRRGWDVHVEFGLANPAIYTLMYGNVRPGHRPAAAAENRAILRGMLERANVQGLLRVSVEEATVAIEASTTGAVLLLLAQPEHARRAELIRPLRDIVLDAVTEPGTPRAADRSPVADRARSLLGIITPAGDADPVTASGFSVSEAGLLREWLARLDWAQRSGHAEHGSPGLGRDV
;
A
#
# COMPACT_ATOMS: atom_id res chain seq x y z
N MET A 1 -12.97 -30.33 -18.06
CA MET A 1 -14.11 -29.65 -18.66
C MET A 1 -14.06 -28.21 -18.09
N LYS A 2 -13.62 -27.22 -18.90
CA LYS A 2 -13.50 -25.83 -18.45
C LYS A 2 -14.87 -25.21 -18.18
N PRO A 3 -15.05 -24.38 -17.11
CA PRO A 3 -16.26 -23.61 -16.94
C PRO A 3 -16.39 -22.60 -18.09
N ASP A 4 -17.59 -22.53 -18.64
CA ASP A 4 -18.05 -21.74 -19.75
C ASP A 4 -17.89 -20.22 -19.46
N GLU A 5 -16.89 -19.59 -20.08
CA GLU A 5 -16.72 -18.12 -20.13
C GLU A 5 -17.77 -17.54 -21.09
N ARG A 6 -19.04 -17.60 -20.70
CA ARG A 6 -20.06 -16.80 -21.36
C ARG A 6 -19.90 -15.32 -20.95
N ARG A 7 -19.49 -14.47 -21.91
CA ARG A 7 -19.55 -13.01 -21.77
C ARG A 7 -20.95 -12.64 -21.25
N ALA A 8 -20.98 -12.06 -20.03
CA ALA A 8 -22.19 -11.52 -19.43
C ALA A 8 -22.77 -10.43 -20.35
N GLY A 9 -23.99 -10.63 -20.82
CA GLY A 9 -24.79 -9.60 -21.49
C GLY A 9 -25.50 -8.74 -20.43
N PRO A 10 -26.06 -7.57 -20.78
CA PRO A 10 -26.75 -6.67 -19.84
C PRO A 10 -27.97 -7.31 -19.15
N ASP A 11 -28.40 -8.49 -19.56
CA ASP A 11 -29.54 -9.26 -19.01
C ASP A 11 -29.11 -10.53 -18.22
N ASP A 12 -27.83 -10.66 -17.84
CA ASP A 12 -27.40 -11.81 -17.02
C ASP A 12 -28.05 -11.72 -15.62
N PRO A 13 -28.88 -12.70 -15.23
CA PRO A 13 -29.54 -12.68 -13.92
C PRO A 13 -28.54 -12.67 -12.76
N ARG A 14 -27.36 -13.25 -12.93
CA ARG A 14 -26.29 -13.22 -11.93
C ARG A 14 -25.79 -11.80 -11.71
N GLU A 15 -25.55 -11.05 -12.80
CA GLU A 15 -25.10 -9.65 -12.73
C GLU A 15 -26.18 -8.74 -12.14
N GLN A 16 -27.46 -8.96 -12.48
CA GLN A 16 -28.57 -8.21 -11.87
C GLN A 16 -28.65 -8.42 -10.37
N ILE A 17 -28.46 -9.64 -9.88
CA ILE A 17 -28.40 -9.95 -8.45
C ILE A 17 -27.21 -9.22 -7.80
N LEU A 18 -26.03 -9.22 -8.40
CA LEU A 18 -24.85 -8.56 -7.86
C LEU A 18 -25.03 -7.04 -7.81
N LYS A 19 -25.59 -6.43 -8.86
CA LYS A 19 -25.93 -4.99 -8.88
C LYS A 19 -26.89 -4.61 -7.75
N ALA A 20 -27.96 -5.39 -7.58
CA ALA A 20 -28.94 -5.17 -6.51
C ALA A 20 -28.29 -5.35 -5.11
N ALA A 21 -27.41 -6.34 -4.96
CA ALA A 21 -26.73 -6.59 -3.70
C ALA A 21 -25.72 -5.46 -3.36
N VAL A 22 -24.96 -4.94 -4.32
CA VAL A 22 -24.05 -3.82 -4.11
C VAL A 22 -24.81 -2.55 -3.72
N LYS A 23 -25.96 -2.29 -4.36
CA LYS A 23 -26.84 -1.17 -3.98
C LYS A 23 -27.35 -1.33 -2.54
N LEU A 24 -27.86 -2.51 -2.20
CA LEU A 24 -28.33 -2.81 -0.85
C LEU A 24 -27.22 -2.70 0.19
N LEU A 25 -26.01 -3.13 -0.16
CA LEU A 25 -24.80 -3.00 0.69
C LEU A 25 -24.48 -1.53 0.98
N ALA A 26 -24.58 -0.66 -0.04
CA ALA A 26 -24.34 0.77 0.13
C ALA A 26 -25.40 1.45 1.02
N GLU A 27 -26.68 1.02 0.91
CA GLU A 27 -27.80 1.61 1.65
C GLU A 27 -27.91 1.09 3.09
N ALA A 28 -27.72 -0.23 3.31
CA ALA A 28 -27.99 -0.89 4.58
C ALA A 28 -26.72 -1.47 5.27
N GLY A 29 -25.56 -1.29 4.65
CA GLY A 29 -24.27 -1.82 5.15
C GLY A 29 -24.20 -3.35 5.12
N PRO A 30 -23.07 -3.94 5.57
CA PRO A 30 -22.88 -5.41 5.58
C PRO A 30 -23.92 -6.17 6.42
N ALA A 31 -24.39 -5.55 7.51
CA ALA A 31 -25.42 -6.16 8.38
C ALA A 31 -26.78 -6.35 7.69
N GLY A 32 -27.12 -5.46 6.74
CA GLY A 32 -28.34 -5.55 5.95
C GLY A 32 -28.28 -6.59 4.82
N LEU A 33 -27.08 -7.11 4.51
CA LEU A 33 -26.88 -8.01 3.37
C LEU A 33 -27.22 -9.46 3.73
N SER A 34 -28.50 -9.82 3.65
CA SER A 34 -28.95 -11.22 3.80
C SER A 34 -29.42 -11.79 2.46
N THR A 35 -29.38 -13.12 2.29
CA THR A 35 -29.86 -13.78 1.06
C THR A 35 -31.32 -13.42 0.74
N ARG A 36 -32.16 -13.28 1.75
CA ARG A 36 -33.57 -12.85 1.59
C ARG A 36 -33.66 -11.39 1.11
N ALA A 37 -32.88 -10.50 1.70
CA ALA A 37 -32.87 -9.09 1.32
C ALA A 37 -32.34 -8.89 -0.11
N VAL A 38 -31.25 -9.62 -0.46
CA VAL A 38 -30.70 -9.60 -1.83
C VAL A 38 -31.70 -10.14 -2.85
N ALA A 39 -32.36 -11.28 -2.54
CA ALA A 39 -33.38 -11.85 -3.41
C ALA A 39 -34.55 -10.86 -3.66
N ALA A 40 -35.02 -10.22 -2.59
CA ALA A 40 -36.07 -9.21 -2.68
C ALA A 40 -35.64 -7.99 -3.51
N ALA A 41 -34.42 -7.48 -3.26
CA ALA A 41 -33.86 -6.34 -4.01
C ALA A 41 -33.64 -6.64 -5.49
N ALA A 42 -33.28 -7.89 -5.83
CA ALA A 42 -33.08 -8.35 -7.20
C ALA A 42 -34.38 -8.82 -7.89
N GLY A 43 -35.52 -8.84 -7.19
CA GLY A 43 -36.79 -9.31 -7.75
C GLY A 43 -36.82 -10.81 -8.05
N VAL A 44 -36.01 -11.63 -7.36
CA VAL A 44 -35.94 -13.07 -7.56
C VAL A 44 -36.37 -13.83 -6.31
N GLN A 45 -36.72 -15.11 -6.47
CA GLN A 45 -37.00 -15.99 -5.34
C GLN A 45 -35.68 -16.43 -4.67
N THR A 46 -35.65 -16.53 -3.33
CA THR A 46 -34.44 -16.97 -2.58
C THR A 46 -33.81 -18.25 -3.11
N PRO A 47 -34.57 -19.31 -3.49
CA PRO A 47 -33.97 -20.50 -4.09
C PRO A 47 -33.23 -20.24 -5.41
N ALA A 48 -33.59 -19.18 -6.15
CA ALA A 48 -32.90 -18.85 -7.39
C ALA A 48 -31.47 -18.32 -7.15
N LEU A 49 -31.19 -17.70 -6.00
CA LEU A 49 -29.84 -17.29 -5.63
C LEU A 49 -28.87 -18.46 -5.57
N TYR A 50 -29.32 -19.58 -5.01
CA TYR A 50 -28.48 -20.78 -4.84
C TYR A 50 -28.17 -21.52 -6.16
N ARG A 51 -28.79 -21.10 -7.26
CA ARG A 51 -28.38 -21.54 -8.61
C ARG A 51 -27.13 -20.85 -9.11
N PHE A 52 -26.83 -19.65 -8.58
CA PHE A 52 -25.69 -18.83 -8.97
C PHE A 52 -24.59 -18.78 -7.91
N PHE A 53 -24.96 -18.94 -6.63
CA PHE A 53 -24.06 -18.83 -5.48
C PHE A 53 -24.28 -20.05 -4.59
N ALA A 54 -23.18 -20.78 -4.26
CA ALA A 54 -23.25 -22.04 -3.51
C ALA A 54 -23.93 -21.88 -2.14
N ASP A 55 -23.62 -20.76 -1.47
CA ASP A 55 -24.14 -20.44 -0.14
C ASP A 55 -24.12 -18.91 0.09
N LYS A 56 -24.40 -18.48 1.32
CA LYS A 56 -24.36 -17.06 1.71
C LYS A 56 -22.96 -16.49 1.56
N ASP A 57 -21.93 -17.23 1.93
CA ASP A 57 -20.56 -16.77 1.89
C ASP A 57 -20.08 -16.59 0.46
N GLY A 58 -20.40 -17.52 -0.43
CA GLY A 58 -20.16 -17.39 -1.87
C GLY A 58 -20.88 -16.20 -2.51
N LEU A 59 -22.10 -15.88 -2.05
CA LEU A 59 -22.79 -14.66 -2.46
C LEU A 59 -22.03 -13.41 -1.97
N LEU A 60 -21.64 -13.36 -0.70
CA LEU A 60 -20.89 -12.20 -0.13
C LEU A 60 -19.56 -11.99 -0.84
N ASP A 61 -18.82 -13.07 -1.14
CA ASP A 61 -17.58 -13.00 -1.89
C ASP A 61 -17.78 -12.49 -3.33
N ALA A 62 -18.85 -12.94 -3.98
CA ALA A 62 -19.18 -12.48 -5.32
C ALA A 62 -19.59 -10.98 -5.32
N VAL A 63 -20.32 -10.53 -4.31
CA VAL A 63 -20.70 -9.11 -4.13
C VAL A 63 -19.46 -8.25 -3.87
N ALA A 64 -18.57 -8.71 -2.97
CA ALA A 64 -17.31 -8.03 -2.70
C ALA A 64 -16.45 -7.94 -3.98
N SER A 65 -16.30 -9.04 -4.72
CA SER A 65 -15.52 -9.06 -5.97
C SER A 65 -16.14 -8.17 -7.04
N TYR A 66 -17.46 -8.18 -7.20
CA TYR A 66 -18.14 -7.33 -8.16
C TYR A 66 -17.99 -5.84 -7.84
N GLY A 67 -18.14 -5.46 -6.57
CA GLY A 67 -17.96 -4.07 -6.15
C GLY A 67 -16.50 -3.59 -6.22
N PHE A 68 -15.54 -4.52 -6.21
CA PHE A 68 -14.12 -4.24 -6.30
C PHE A 68 -13.59 -4.23 -7.75
N GLU A 69 -14.38 -4.71 -8.71
CA GLU A 69 -13.93 -4.91 -10.11
C GLU A 69 -13.48 -3.61 -10.79
N SER A 70 -14.19 -2.50 -10.58
CA SER A 70 -13.79 -1.20 -11.15
C SER A 70 -12.42 -0.75 -10.67
N TYR A 71 -12.10 -0.99 -9.40
CA TYR A 71 -10.80 -0.72 -8.82
C TYR A 71 -9.70 -1.63 -9.40
N LEU A 72 -9.98 -2.93 -9.52
CA LEU A 72 -9.03 -3.88 -10.11
C LEU A 72 -8.79 -3.56 -11.59
N ALA A 73 -9.83 -3.19 -12.33
CA ALA A 73 -9.71 -2.77 -13.72
C ALA A 73 -8.81 -1.54 -13.86
N ALA A 74 -8.97 -0.54 -12.99
CA ALA A 74 -8.09 0.64 -12.94
C ALA A 74 -6.64 0.25 -12.63
N LYS A 75 -6.43 -0.68 -11.70
CA LYS A 75 -5.07 -1.18 -11.37
C LYS A 75 -4.44 -2.00 -12.49
N ARG A 76 -5.20 -2.83 -13.20
CA ARG A 76 -4.69 -3.59 -14.37
C ARG A 76 -4.31 -2.65 -15.53
N ALA A 77 -5.06 -1.56 -15.70
CA ALA A 77 -4.79 -0.54 -16.70
C ALA A 77 -3.67 0.43 -16.31
N PHE A 78 -3.13 0.30 -15.10
CA PHE A 78 -2.06 1.14 -14.61
C PHE A 78 -0.77 0.91 -15.41
N GLU A 79 -0.36 1.91 -16.17
CA GLU A 79 0.92 1.87 -16.88
C GLU A 79 2.07 2.11 -15.90
N PRO A 80 3.04 1.18 -15.85
CA PRO A 80 4.22 1.33 -15.02
C PRO A 80 5.02 2.58 -15.40
N GLY A 81 5.34 3.40 -14.40
CA GLY A 81 6.24 4.54 -14.54
C GLY A 81 7.72 4.13 -14.61
N ALA A 82 8.58 5.13 -14.76
CA ALA A 82 10.02 4.94 -14.73
C ALA A 82 10.56 4.55 -13.35
N ASP A 83 9.93 5.07 -12.29
CA ASP A 83 10.28 4.79 -10.89
C ASP A 83 9.29 3.82 -10.25
N PRO A 84 9.69 2.56 -9.96
CA PRO A 84 8.82 1.59 -9.28
C PRO A 84 8.38 2.02 -7.88
N VAL A 85 9.15 2.84 -7.17
CA VAL A 85 8.78 3.32 -5.83
C VAL A 85 7.67 4.36 -5.91
N ASP A 86 7.68 5.22 -6.93
CA ASP A 86 6.57 6.13 -7.20
C ASP A 86 5.32 5.37 -7.63
N ASP A 87 5.47 4.26 -8.35
CA ASP A 87 4.36 3.36 -8.68
C ASP A 87 3.71 2.78 -7.41
N LEU A 88 4.53 2.35 -6.44
CA LEU A 88 4.05 1.87 -5.14
C LEU A 88 3.32 2.97 -4.36
N ARG A 89 3.82 4.22 -4.37
CA ARG A 89 3.14 5.37 -3.73
C ARG A 89 1.77 5.62 -4.35
N ARG A 90 1.70 5.66 -5.69
CA ARG A 90 0.43 5.83 -6.42
C ARG A 90 -0.54 4.67 -6.14
N GLY A 91 -0.02 3.44 -6.14
CA GLY A 91 -0.81 2.26 -5.81
C GLY A 91 -1.41 2.29 -4.41
N TRP A 92 -0.65 2.83 -3.44
CA TRP A 92 -1.13 3.08 -2.07
C TRP A 92 -2.26 4.11 -2.06
N ASP A 93 -2.05 5.26 -2.68
CA ASP A 93 -3.03 6.35 -2.67
C ASP A 93 -4.35 5.93 -3.32
N VAL A 94 -4.30 5.26 -4.48
CA VAL A 94 -5.48 4.70 -5.15
C VAL A 94 -6.21 3.68 -4.27
N HIS A 95 -5.48 2.87 -3.49
CA HIS A 95 -6.09 1.90 -2.58
C HIS A 95 -6.84 2.58 -1.43
N VAL A 96 -6.24 3.60 -0.83
CA VAL A 96 -6.87 4.40 0.23
C VAL A 96 -8.10 5.15 -0.29
N GLU A 97 -7.99 5.83 -1.43
CA GLU A 97 -9.09 6.55 -2.07
C GLU A 97 -10.28 5.62 -2.35
N PHE A 98 -10.01 4.44 -2.93
CA PHE A 98 -11.05 3.45 -3.17
C PHE A 98 -11.75 3.03 -1.87
N GLY A 99 -10.97 2.71 -0.82
CA GLY A 99 -11.51 2.27 0.47
C GLY A 99 -12.40 3.32 1.12
N LEU A 100 -12.01 4.60 1.06
CA LEU A 100 -12.78 5.71 1.61
C LEU A 100 -14.04 6.03 0.78
N ALA A 101 -13.94 5.89 -0.54
CA ALA A 101 -15.08 6.10 -1.45
C ALA A 101 -16.10 4.95 -1.39
N ASN A 102 -15.68 3.74 -1.00
CA ASN A 102 -16.51 2.53 -1.02
C ASN A 102 -16.47 1.77 0.33
N PRO A 103 -16.83 2.42 1.45
CA PRO A 103 -16.61 1.88 2.80
C PRO A 103 -17.29 0.53 3.04
N ALA A 104 -18.52 0.33 2.53
CA ALA A 104 -19.26 -0.91 2.73
C ALA A 104 -18.63 -2.09 1.97
N ILE A 105 -18.18 -1.86 0.74
CA ILE A 105 -17.46 -2.87 -0.07
C ILE A 105 -16.11 -3.20 0.58
N TYR A 106 -15.38 -2.17 1.02
CA TYR A 106 -14.08 -2.35 1.66
C TYR A 106 -14.20 -3.14 2.96
N THR A 107 -15.20 -2.82 3.80
CA THR A 107 -15.47 -3.55 5.04
C THR A 107 -15.90 -4.99 4.76
N LEU A 108 -16.69 -5.25 3.72
CA LEU A 108 -17.06 -6.61 3.32
C LEU A 108 -15.84 -7.43 2.89
N MET A 109 -14.89 -6.81 2.18
CA MET A 109 -13.69 -7.46 1.66
C MET A 109 -12.64 -7.73 2.73
N TYR A 110 -12.34 -6.74 3.56
CA TYR A 110 -11.21 -6.77 4.49
C TYR A 110 -11.60 -6.81 5.96
N GLY A 111 -12.81 -6.40 6.31
CA GLY A 111 -13.30 -6.37 7.69
C GLY A 111 -13.94 -7.67 8.15
N ASN A 112 -14.33 -8.55 7.23
CA ASN A 112 -14.96 -9.83 7.54
C ASN A 112 -13.94 -10.98 7.45
N VAL A 113 -13.12 -11.12 8.49
CA VAL A 113 -12.05 -12.13 8.53
C VAL A 113 -12.62 -13.53 8.71
N ARG A 114 -12.31 -14.42 7.78
CA ARG A 114 -12.63 -15.87 7.85
C ARG A 114 -11.32 -16.67 7.75
N PRO A 115 -10.94 -17.43 8.79
CA PRO A 115 -9.69 -18.21 8.76
C PRO A 115 -9.61 -19.14 7.55
N GLY A 116 -8.47 -19.12 6.85
CA GLY A 116 -8.24 -19.95 5.66
C GLY A 116 -8.97 -19.49 4.40
N HIS A 117 -9.72 -18.39 4.44
CA HIS A 117 -10.43 -17.85 3.30
C HIS A 117 -10.00 -16.41 2.99
N ARG A 118 -9.70 -16.15 1.71
CA ARG A 118 -9.43 -14.82 1.18
C ARG A 118 -10.33 -14.60 -0.04
N PRO A 119 -11.13 -13.53 -0.11
CA PRO A 119 -11.90 -13.19 -1.30
C PRO A 119 -11.01 -13.11 -2.55
N ALA A 120 -11.51 -13.59 -3.69
CA ALA A 120 -10.73 -13.66 -4.93
C ALA A 120 -10.16 -12.28 -5.35
N ALA A 121 -10.95 -11.22 -5.21
CA ALA A 121 -10.52 -9.85 -5.53
C ALA A 121 -9.41 -9.35 -4.59
N ALA A 122 -9.43 -9.73 -3.30
CA ALA A 122 -8.34 -9.41 -2.38
C ALA A 122 -7.05 -10.19 -2.72
N ALA A 123 -7.18 -11.44 -3.16
CA ALA A 123 -6.05 -12.23 -3.64
C ALA A 123 -5.44 -11.61 -4.91
N GLU A 124 -6.26 -11.16 -5.85
CA GLU A 124 -5.81 -10.48 -7.06
C GLU A 124 -5.12 -9.15 -6.77
N ASN A 125 -5.70 -8.31 -5.88
CA ASN A 125 -5.06 -7.06 -5.46
C ASN A 125 -3.67 -7.31 -4.87
N ARG A 126 -3.52 -8.36 -4.05
CA ARG A 126 -2.21 -8.78 -3.52
C ARG A 126 -1.25 -9.21 -4.64
N ALA A 127 -1.73 -9.93 -5.65
CA ALA A 127 -0.91 -10.35 -6.78
C ALA A 127 -0.41 -9.15 -7.60
N ILE A 128 -1.26 -8.13 -7.82
CA ILE A 128 -0.87 -6.87 -8.47
C ILE A 128 0.22 -6.15 -7.66
N LEU A 129 0.03 -5.99 -6.33
CA LEU A 129 1.04 -5.39 -5.46
C LEU A 129 2.37 -6.16 -5.53
N ARG A 130 2.31 -7.48 -5.48
CA ARG A 130 3.50 -8.34 -5.59
C ARG A 130 4.22 -8.12 -6.92
N GLY A 131 3.51 -8.03 -8.04
CA GLY A 131 4.11 -7.74 -9.35
C GLY A 131 4.83 -6.38 -9.40
N MET A 132 4.27 -5.35 -8.73
CA MET A 132 4.94 -4.05 -8.59
C MET A 132 6.23 -4.17 -7.76
N LEU A 133 6.21 -4.93 -6.67
CA LEU A 133 7.37 -5.18 -5.82
C LEU A 133 8.43 -6.05 -6.51
N GLU A 134 8.04 -7.03 -7.32
CA GLU A 134 8.97 -7.82 -8.13
C GLU A 134 9.74 -6.93 -9.12
N ARG A 135 9.07 -5.94 -9.74
CA ARG A 135 9.75 -4.93 -10.58
C ARG A 135 10.75 -4.09 -9.79
N ALA A 136 10.38 -3.63 -8.60
CA ALA A 136 11.30 -2.89 -7.72
C ALA A 136 12.49 -3.77 -7.30
N ASN A 137 12.26 -5.05 -7.01
CA ASN A 137 13.29 -6.01 -6.62
C ASN A 137 14.30 -6.26 -7.76
N VAL A 138 13.83 -6.39 -9.00
CA VAL A 138 14.71 -6.56 -10.18
C VAL A 138 15.66 -5.36 -10.35
N GLN A 139 15.24 -4.17 -9.95
CA GLN A 139 16.06 -2.95 -9.97
C GLN A 139 16.91 -2.77 -8.70
N GLY A 140 16.89 -3.73 -7.76
CA GLY A 140 17.65 -3.64 -6.51
C GLY A 140 17.13 -2.59 -5.53
N LEU A 141 15.84 -2.21 -5.65
CA LEU A 141 15.22 -1.15 -4.83
C LEU A 141 14.54 -1.67 -3.56
N LEU A 142 14.61 -2.96 -3.25
CA LEU A 142 14.05 -3.52 -2.02
C LEU A 142 15.15 -3.80 -0.98
N ARG A 143 14.87 -3.45 0.28
CA ARG A 143 15.69 -3.77 1.46
C ARG A 143 15.34 -5.10 2.09
N VAL A 144 14.14 -5.60 1.80
CA VAL A 144 13.56 -6.83 2.34
C VAL A 144 13.09 -7.71 1.20
N SER A 145 12.70 -8.94 1.47
CA SER A 145 12.14 -9.81 0.44
C SER A 145 10.82 -9.26 -0.11
N VAL A 146 10.46 -9.64 -1.34
CA VAL A 146 9.17 -9.28 -1.96
C VAL A 146 7.99 -9.69 -1.07
N GLU A 147 8.08 -10.84 -0.39
CA GLU A 147 7.02 -11.31 0.50
C GLU A 147 6.88 -10.43 1.75
N GLU A 148 7.97 -10.08 2.41
CA GLU A 148 7.98 -9.19 3.58
C GLU A 148 7.45 -7.79 3.20
N ALA A 149 7.89 -7.23 2.07
CA ALA A 149 7.39 -5.95 1.56
C ALA A 149 5.88 -6.02 1.24
N THR A 150 5.42 -7.13 0.63
CA THR A 150 4.00 -7.34 0.33
C THR A 150 3.17 -7.34 1.62
N VAL A 151 3.60 -8.08 2.64
CA VAL A 151 2.90 -8.15 3.93
C VAL A 151 2.89 -6.78 4.62
N ALA A 152 4.03 -6.09 4.66
CA ALA A 152 4.14 -4.78 5.30
C ALA A 152 3.21 -3.75 4.66
N ILE A 153 3.20 -3.64 3.33
CA ILE A 153 2.37 -2.67 2.61
C ILE A 153 0.89 -3.05 2.71
N GLU A 154 0.52 -4.31 2.46
CA GLU A 154 -0.87 -4.77 2.53
C GLU A 154 -1.45 -4.57 3.93
N ALA A 155 -0.75 -4.98 4.98
CA ALA A 155 -1.22 -4.86 6.36
C ALA A 155 -1.37 -3.39 6.77
N SER A 156 -0.40 -2.54 6.44
CA SER A 156 -0.42 -1.13 6.80
C SER A 156 -1.51 -0.36 6.05
N THR A 157 -1.66 -0.59 4.74
CA THR A 157 -2.69 0.08 3.92
C THR A 157 -4.09 -0.32 4.36
N THR A 158 -4.30 -1.64 4.51
CA THR A 158 -5.61 -2.17 4.93
C THR A 158 -5.98 -1.71 6.33
N GLY A 159 -5.03 -1.78 7.28
CA GLY A 159 -5.24 -1.30 8.64
C GLY A 159 -5.54 0.18 8.70
N ALA A 160 -4.82 1.01 7.94
CA ALA A 160 -5.02 2.44 7.88
C ALA A 160 -6.43 2.80 7.38
N VAL A 161 -6.89 2.17 6.30
CA VAL A 161 -8.26 2.40 5.78
C VAL A 161 -9.31 1.96 6.78
N LEU A 162 -9.18 0.76 7.38
CA LEU A 162 -10.15 0.28 8.37
C LEU A 162 -10.21 1.19 9.61
N LEU A 163 -9.07 1.73 10.07
CA LEU A 163 -9.03 2.70 11.17
C LEU A 163 -9.76 4.00 10.83
N LEU A 164 -9.63 4.50 9.60
CA LEU A 164 -10.39 5.66 9.16
C LEU A 164 -11.88 5.35 9.03
N LEU A 165 -12.24 4.19 8.48
CA LEU A 165 -13.64 3.80 8.33
C LEU A 165 -14.35 3.57 9.68
N ALA A 166 -13.60 3.25 10.73
CA ALA A 166 -14.14 3.17 12.09
C ALA A 166 -14.52 4.55 12.68
N GLN A 167 -14.06 5.65 12.05
CA GLN A 167 -14.41 7.00 12.47
C GLN A 167 -15.65 7.51 11.72
N PRO A 168 -16.44 8.41 12.32
CA PRO A 168 -17.49 9.13 11.60
C PRO A 168 -16.91 9.85 10.37
N GLU A 169 -17.66 9.90 9.27
CA GLU A 169 -17.18 10.41 7.98
C GLU A 169 -16.54 11.81 8.09
N HIS A 170 -17.17 12.72 8.84
CA HIS A 170 -16.67 14.08 9.05
C HIS A 170 -15.38 14.17 9.88
N ALA A 171 -14.99 13.08 10.58
CA ALA A 171 -13.80 13.00 11.40
C ALA A 171 -12.64 12.26 10.69
N ARG A 172 -12.88 11.69 9.50
CA ARG A 172 -11.87 10.96 8.73
C ARG A 172 -10.81 11.92 8.18
N ARG A 173 -9.59 11.75 8.64
CA ARG A 173 -8.46 12.59 8.25
C ARG A 173 -7.48 11.80 7.42
N ALA A 174 -7.78 11.64 6.13
CA ALA A 174 -6.97 10.86 5.19
C ALA A 174 -5.54 11.40 5.04
N GLU A 175 -5.33 12.69 5.29
CA GLU A 175 -4.01 13.30 5.29
C GLU A 175 -3.05 12.72 6.34
N LEU A 176 -3.57 12.14 7.43
CA LEU A 176 -2.75 11.50 8.48
C LEU A 176 -2.17 10.14 8.04
N ILE A 177 -2.66 9.55 6.96
CA ILE A 177 -2.15 8.27 6.44
C ILE A 177 -0.93 8.46 5.53
N ARG A 178 -0.74 9.65 4.93
CA ARG A 178 0.40 9.90 4.05
C ARG A 178 1.76 9.68 4.73
N PRO A 179 2.00 10.18 5.95
CA PRO A 179 3.24 9.87 6.66
C PRO A 179 3.45 8.37 6.91
N LEU A 180 2.37 7.62 7.21
CA LEU A 180 2.47 6.16 7.37
C LEU A 180 2.90 5.48 6.07
N ARG A 181 2.33 5.89 4.92
CA ARG A 181 2.76 5.41 3.60
C ARG A 181 4.27 5.58 3.43
N ASP A 182 4.76 6.80 3.66
CA ASP A 182 6.17 7.13 3.43
C ASP A 182 7.07 6.34 4.39
N ILE A 183 6.70 6.23 5.68
CA ILE A 183 7.41 5.39 6.66
C ILE A 183 7.49 3.92 6.20
N VAL A 184 6.38 3.34 5.74
CA VAL A 184 6.35 1.93 5.33
C VAL A 184 7.16 1.72 4.05
N LEU A 185 7.02 2.61 3.06
CA LEU A 185 7.77 2.50 1.82
C LEU A 185 9.27 2.69 2.07
N ASP A 186 9.68 3.67 2.87
CA ASP A 186 11.09 3.90 3.22
C ASP A 186 11.68 2.72 4.02
N ALA A 187 10.85 2.00 4.79
CA ALA A 187 11.30 0.81 5.51
C ALA A 187 11.57 -0.38 4.59
N VAL A 188 10.80 -0.55 3.50
CA VAL A 188 10.90 -1.71 2.62
C VAL A 188 11.68 -1.44 1.33
N THR A 189 11.91 -0.16 0.95
CA THR A 189 12.63 0.20 -0.27
C THR A 189 13.92 0.93 0.03
N GLU A 190 14.93 0.70 -0.81
CA GLU A 190 16.06 1.60 -0.89
C GLU A 190 15.61 2.94 -1.48
N PRO A 191 16.18 4.08 -1.06
CA PRO A 191 15.91 5.36 -1.69
C PRO A 191 16.16 5.22 -3.19
N GLY A 192 15.08 5.29 -3.98
CA GLY A 192 15.17 5.16 -5.43
C GLY A 192 16.14 6.18 -6.03
N THR A 193 17.03 5.73 -6.89
CA THR A 193 17.85 6.61 -7.71
C THR A 193 17.02 7.20 -8.86
N PRO A 194 16.88 8.50 -8.94
CA PRO A 194 17.88 9.38 -9.58
C PRO A 194 18.55 10.35 -8.61
N ARG A 195 18.32 10.24 -7.34
CA ARG A 195 19.09 10.96 -6.33
C ARG A 195 20.23 10.14 -5.69
N ALA A 196 20.34 8.86 -6.00
CA ALA A 196 21.46 8.03 -5.53
C ALA A 196 22.75 8.25 -6.35
N ALA A 197 22.72 8.95 -7.49
CA ALA A 197 23.94 9.48 -8.08
C ALA A 197 24.61 10.55 -7.16
N ASP A 198 23.83 11.10 -6.22
CA ASP A 198 24.29 12.17 -5.31
C ASP A 198 24.46 11.75 -3.85
N ARG A 199 24.12 10.51 -3.48
CA ARG A 199 24.34 10.01 -2.10
C ARG A 199 25.42 8.94 -2.09
N SER A 200 26.57 9.28 -1.47
CA SER A 200 27.59 8.26 -1.19
C SER A 200 27.01 7.24 -0.23
N PRO A 201 27.07 5.93 -0.56
CA PRO A 201 26.70 4.86 0.38
C PRO A 201 27.41 4.99 1.72
N VAL A 202 28.57 5.67 1.72
CA VAL A 202 29.37 5.98 2.91
C VAL A 202 28.65 6.96 3.83
N ALA A 203 28.04 8.05 3.26
CA ALA A 203 27.34 9.05 4.06
C ALA A 203 26.07 8.50 4.70
N ASP A 204 25.30 7.67 3.99
CA ASP A 204 24.09 7.06 4.54
C ASP A 204 24.41 6.06 5.67
N ARG A 205 25.48 5.27 5.51
CA ARG A 205 25.98 4.38 6.57
C ARG A 205 26.57 5.16 7.75
N ALA A 206 27.27 6.25 7.49
CA ALA A 206 27.78 7.14 8.54
C ALA A 206 26.63 7.72 9.38
N ARG A 207 25.56 8.18 8.74
CA ARG A 207 24.36 8.69 9.41
C ARG A 207 23.66 7.62 10.25
N SER A 208 23.48 6.42 9.70
CA SER A 208 22.90 5.30 10.43
C SER A 208 23.73 4.93 11.67
N LEU A 209 25.07 4.88 11.53
CA LEU A 209 25.97 4.63 12.64
C LEU A 209 25.90 5.76 13.67
N LEU A 210 25.88 7.03 13.25
CA LEU A 210 25.71 8.16 14.16
C LEU A 210 24.43 8.04 15.01
N GLY A 211 23.31 7.65 14.40
CA GLY A 211 22.06 7.43 15.12
C GLY A 211 22.15 6.33 16.20
N ILE A 212 22.94 5.27 15.92
CA ILE A 212 23.14 4.17 16.86
C ILE A 212 24.13 4.52 17.98
N ILE A 213 25.23 5.24 17.64
CA ILE A 213 26.31 5.53 18.59
C ILE A 213 26.15 6.87 19.32
N THR A 214 25.13 7.66 19.01
CA THR A 214 24.81 8.87 19.77
C THR A 214 24.05 8.47 21.05
N PRO A 215 24.53 8.83 22.25
CA PRO A 215 23.88 8.46 23.48
C PRO A 215 22.44 9.03 23.54
N ALA A 216 21.47 8.17 23.83
CA ALA A 216 20.08 8.55 24.09
C ALA A 216 19.77 8.62 25.60
N GLY A 217 20.78 8.42 26.46
CA GLY A 217 20.70 8.38 27.92
C GLY A 217 22.09 8.41 28.56
N ASP A 218 22.19 8.01 29.82
CA ASP A 218 23.42 8.09 30.64
C ASP A 218 24.53 7.11 30.18
N ALA A 219 24.25 6.10 29.39
CA ALA A 219 25.22 5.12 28.89
C ALA A 219 25.62 5.45 27.45
N ASP A 220 26.91 5.61 27.23
CA ASP A 220 27.49 5.78 25.90
C ASP A 220 27.82 4.41 25.27
N PRO A 221 27.15 3.98 24.19
CA PRO A 221 27.35 2.66 23.59
C PRO A 221 28.75 2.45 23.04
N VAL A 222 29.48 3.51 22.66
CA VAL A 222 30.83 3.42 22.12
C VAL A 222 31.84 3.18 23.22
N THR A 223 31.76 3.91 24.32
CA THR A 223 32.66 3.69 25.48
C THR A 223 32.36 2.34 26.17
N ALA A 224 31.09 1.90 26.19
CA ALA A 224 30.70 0.56 26.66
C ALA A 224 31.33 -0.56 25.81
N SER A 225 31.70 -0.29 24.57
CA SER A 225 32.41 -1.23 23.68
C SER A 225 33.94 -1.18 23.82
N GLY A 226 34.48 -0.46 24.82
CA GLY A 226 35.91 -0.41 25.13
C GLY A 226 36.67 0.78 24.55
N PHE A 227 36.00 1.72 23.89
CA PHE A 227 36.63 2.96 23.43
C PHE A 227 36.74 3.98 24.57
N SER A 228 37.81 4.77 24.57
CA SER A 228 37.92 5.93 25.44
C SER A 228 36.92 7.03 25.04
N VAL A 229 36.61 7.96 25.94
CA VAL A 229 35.71 9.10 25.66
C VAL A 229 36.23 9.92 24.49
N SER A 230 37.55 10.11 24.37
CA SER A 230 38.16 10.86 23.26
C SER A 230 38.01 10.13 21.92
N GLU A 231 38.20 8.83 21.88
CA GLU A 231 38.01 8.00 20.67
C GLU A 231 36.54 7.97 20.24
N ALA A 232 35.62 7.85 21.18
CA ALA A 232 34.18 7.91 20.92
C ALA A 232 33.76 9.28 20.34
N GLY A 233 34.33 10.36 20.88
CA GLY A 233 34.14 11.71 20.35
C GLY A 233 34.64 11.88 18.91
N LEU A 234 35.87 11.39 18.66
CA LEU A 234 36.50 11.44 17.34
C LEU A 234 35.77 10.62 16.29
N LEU A 235 35.29 9.43 16.64
CA LEU A 235 34.48 8.58 15.77
C LEU A 235 33.19 9.31 15.33
N ARG A 236 32.47 9.93 16.27
CA ARG A 236 31.27 10.70 15.98
C ARG A 236 31.57 11.89 15.07
N GLU A 237 32.67 12.60 15.32
CA GLU A 237 33.10 13.73 14.48
C GLU A 237 33.39 13.30 13.04
N TRP A 238 34.10 12.18 12.83
CA TRP A 238 34.39 11.66 11.50
C TRP A 238 33.15 11.22 10.76
N LEU A 239 32.24 10.50 11.43
CA LEU A 239 30.97 10.09 10.84
C LEU A 239 30.10 11.32 10.49
N ALA A 240 30.09 12.34 11.34
CA ALA A 240 29.37 13.60 11.05
C ALA A 240 29.95 14.34 9.85
N ARG A 241 31.28 14.36 9.69
CA ARG A 241 31.93 14.92 8.52
C ARG A 241 31.61 14.17 7.23
N LEU A 242 31.53 12.84 7.27
CA LEU A 242 31.15 12.01 6.13
C LEU A 242 29.68 12.26 5.71
N ASP A 243 28.79 12.49 6.67
CA ASP A 243 27.40 12.86 6.42
C ASP A 243 27.28 14.30 5.87
N TRP A 244 28.07 15.24 6.40
CA TRP A 244 28.04 16.67 6.00
C TRP A 244 28.63 16.92 4.62
N ALA A 245 29.76 16.31 4.28
CA ALA A 245 30.49 16.56 3.04
C ALA A 245 29.61 16.42 1.80
N GLN A 246 28.57 15.58 1.89
CA GLN A 246 27.65 15.38 0.79
C GLN A 246 26.48 16.36 0.74
N ARG A 247 26.09 16.97 1.87
CA ARG A 247 25.07 18.05 1.88
C ARG A 247 25.61 19.35 1.29
N SER A 248 26.91 19.56 1.34
CA SER A 248 27.57 20.79 0.91
C SER A 248 28.07 20.78 -0.53
N GLY A 249 28.32 19.58 -1.11
CA GLY A 249 28.74 19.41 -2.50
C GLY A 249 27.70 19.79 -3.56
N HIS A 250 26.45 20.02 -3.18
CA HIS A 250 25.35 20.44 -4.06
C HIS A 250 25.21 21.96 -4.17
N ALA A 251 25.91 22.73 -3.34
CA ALA A 251 25.79 24.19 -3.33
C ALA A 251 26.75 24.90 -4.30
N GLU A 252 27.74 24.20 -4.86
CA GLU A 252 28.83 24.88 -5.63
C GLU A 252 28.74 24.72 -7.17
N HIS A 253 27.72 24.07 -7.73
CA HIS A 253 27.59 23.93 -9.20
C HIS A 253 26.60 24.91 -9.84
N GLY A 254 26.25 26.00 -9.16
CA GLY A 254 25.49 27.11 -9.69
C GLY A 254 26.33 28.37 -9.91
N SER A 255 27.42 28.31 -10.69
CA SER A 255 28.12 29.53 -11.11
C SER A 255 27.38 30.20 -12.28
N PRO A 256 26.96 31.45 -12.16
CA PRO A 256 26.41 32.20 -13.29
C PRO A 256 27.53 32.51 -14.30
N GLY A 257 27.29 32.14 -15.55
CA GLY A 257 28.15 32.48 -16.66
C GLY A 257 28.37 33.99 -16.75
N LEU A 258 29.60 34.39 -16.58
CA LEU A 258 30.06 35.72 -16.93
C LEU A 258 29.97 35.88 -18.46
N GLY A 259 29.11 36.78 -18.89
CA GLY A 259 29.08 37.29 -20.24
C GLY A 259 30.45 37.84 -20.62
N ARG A 260 30.91 37.51 -21.81
CA ARG A 260 31.94 38.23 -22.53
C ARG A 260 31.24 38.94 -23.68
N ASP A 261 30.98 40.22 -23.46
CA ASP A 261 30.95 41.20 -24.53
C ASP A 261 32.39 41.51 -24.95
N VAL A 262 32.74 41.31 -26.19
CA VAL A 262 33.47 42.18 -27.13
C VAL A 262 33.15 41.73 -28.54
#